data_338361998f0212ea5c14e8abe45359ab
#
_entry.id   338361998f0212ea5c14e8abe45359ab
#
_cell.length_a   1.000
_cell.length_b   1.000
_cell.length_c   1.000
_cell.angle_alpha   90.00
_cell.angle_beta   90.00
_cell.angle_gamma   90.00
#
_symmetry.space_group_name_H-M   'P 1'
#
loop_
_entity.id
_entity.type
_entity.pdbx_description
1 polymer ?
#
loop_
_entity_poly.entity_id
_entity_poly.type
_entity_poly.pdbx_seq_one_letter_code
_entity_poly.pdbx_strand_id
1 'polypeptide(L)'
;LITVRRLVALALAAPLLVLAAGTAHAAGNSVTINSATGHGLGVSVNLTYSCLPGSGITAASVTVIASGNTAAGGSAVTCDGSAHTIDVGANCVLPSNNCHFVTGLGVTAYASLSSSVTDSKHLYLL
;
A
#
# COMPACT_ATOMS: atom_id res chain seq x y z
N LEU A 1 -32.36 -31.85 -21.14
CA LEU A 1 -32.21 -31.41 -20.72
C LEU A 1 -31.78 -30.65 -20.11
N ILE A 2 -31.87 -30.28 -19.93
CA ILE A 2 -31.62 -29.51 -19.31
C ILE A 2 -30.66 -29.26 -18.69
N THR A 3 -30.51 -29.44 -18.32
CA THR A 3 -29.67 -29.26 -17.56
C THR A 3 -28.60 -28.70 -17.89
N VAL A 4 -28.50 -28.65 -18.46
CA VAL A 4 -27.47 -28.07 -18.71
C VAL A 4 -27.27 -26.93 -18.51
N ARG A 5 -28.10 -26.55 -18.53
CA ARG A 5 -27.96 -25.49 -18.25
C ARG A 5 -27.32 -25.11 -17.36
N ARG A 6 -27.54 -25.38 -16.67
CA ARG A 6 -27.08 -25.01 -15.67
C ARG A 6 -25.77 -24.97 -15.68
N LEU A 7 -25.40 -25.55 -16.02
CA LEU A 7 -24.20 -25.67 -15.92
C LEU A 7 -23.55 -24.62 -16.26
N VAL A 8 -23.95 -24.23 -16.72
CA VAL A 8 -23.27 -23.32 -17.08
C VAL A 8 -23.17 -22.40 -16.36
N ALA A 9 -23.97 -22.37 -15.96
CA ALA A 9 -23.93 -21.40 -15.20
C ALA A 9 -22.91 -21.34 -14.44
N LEU A 10 -22.73 -21.97 -14.27
CA LEU A 10 -21.90 -21.90 -13.48
C LEU A 10 -20.75 -21.55 -13.84
N ALA A 11 -20.65 -21.90 -14.43
CA ALA A 11 -19.43 -21.71 -14.69
C ALA A 11 -19.18 -20.42 -14.88
N LEU A 12 -19.79 -20.06 -15.23
CA LEU A 12 -19.55 -18.96 -15.30
C LEU A 12 -19.21 -18.40 -14.41
N ALA A 13 -19.66 -18.70 -13.93
CA ALA A 13 -19.49 -18.04 -12.94
C ALA A 13 -18.24 -17.99 -12.65
N ALA A 14 -17.83 -18.74 -12.78
CA ALA A 14 -16.67 -18.72 -12.34
C ALA A 14 -15.90 -17.79 -12.89
N PRO A 15 -15.96 -17.64 -13.76
CA PRO A 15 -15.01 -16.91 -14.22
C PRO A 15 -15.03 -15.61 -13.93
N LEU A 16 -15.65 -15.30 -13.98
CA LEU A 16 -15.61 -14.21 -13.72
C LEU A 16 -14.88 -13.83 -13.01
N LEU A 17 -14.73 -14.14 -12.75
CA LEU A 17 -14.10 -13.83 -11.96
C LEU A 17 -13.00 -13.38 -12.20
N VAL A 18 -12.71 -13.42 -12.73
CA VAL A 18 -11.63 -13.12 -12.98
C VAL A 18 -11.29 -11.95 -12.71
N LEU A 19 -11.80 -11.22 -12.98
CA LEU A 19 -11.54 -10.13 -12.60
C LEU A 19 -11.12 -10.20 -11.52
N ALA A 20 -11.36 -11.00 -11.24
CA ALA A 20 -11.01 -11.20 -10.02
C ALA A 20 -9.61 -11.21 -9.84
N ALA A 21 -8.89 -11.11 -10.73
CA ALA A 21 -7.53 -11.08 -10.51
C ALA A 21 -7.17 -10.21 -9.39
N GLY A 22 -7.79 -9.11 -9.30
CA GLY A 22 -7.46 -8.27 -8.23
C GLY A 22 -7.75 -8.90 -6.93
N THR A 23 -8.72 -9.75 -6.92
CA THR A 23 -9.06 -10.36 -5.72
C THR A 23 -8.05 -11.28 -5.26
N ALA A 24 -7.44 -11.94 -6.15
CA ALA A 24 -6.45 -12.88 -5.75
C ALA A 24 -5.38 -12.24 -4.91
N HIS A 25 -5.10 -11.01 -5.17
CA HIS A 25 -4.08 -10.35 -4.39
C HIS A 25 -4.52 -10.09 -2.99
N ALA A 26 -5.79 -9.97 -2.76
CA ALA A 26 -6.25 -9.71 -1.42
C ALA A 26 -6.21 -10.95 -0.57
N ALA A 27 -5.94 -12.11 -1.14
CA ALA A 27 -5.93 -13.34 -0.40
C ALA A 27 -4.72 -13.49 0.51
N GLY A 28 -3.76 -12.64 0.41
CA GLY A 28 -2.55 -12.74 1.21
C GLY A 28 -2.16 -11.43 1.83
N ASN A 29 -0.94 -11.36 2.33
CA ASN A 29 -0.40 -10.14 2.87
C ASN A 29 0.24 -9.34 1.73
N SER A 30 -0.12 -8.09 1.61
CA SER A 30 0.41 -7.24 0.54
C SER A 30 0.39 -5.77 0.94
N VAL A 31 1.25 -4.98 0.30
CA VAL A 31 1.24 -3.54 0.44
C VAL A 31 1.62 -2.93 -0.90
N THR A 32 0.94 -1.86 -1.26
CA THR A 32 1.20 -1.14 -2.51
C THR A 32 1.19 0.34 -2.22
N ILE A 33 2.20 1.05 -2.70
CA ILE A 33 2.27 2.50 -2.60
C ILE A 33 1.50 3.07 -3.78
N ASN A 34 0.53 3.93 -3.49
CA ASN A 34 -0.30 4.53 -4.53
C ASN A 34 0.22 5.92 -4.92
N SER A 35 0.48 6.75 -3.95
CA SER A 35 0.91 8.12 -4.17
C SER A 35 1.54 8.69 -2.90
N ALA A 36 2.12 9.87 -3.02
CA ALA A 36 2.68 10.57 -1.87
C ALA A 36 2.47 12.07 -2.06
N THR A 37 2.14 12.75 -0.98
CA THR A 37 1.87 14.18 -0.98
C THR A 37 2.85 14.87 -0.05
N GLY A 38 3.49 15.94 -0.55
CA GLY A 38 4.47 16.68 0.23
C GLY A 38 3.82 17.70 1.13
N HIS A 39 4.31 17.81 2.35
CA HIS A 39 3.81 18.76 3.35
C HIS A 39 4.93 19.60 3.96
N GLY A 40 6.01 19.81 3.23
CA GLY A 40 7.13 20.59 3.76
C GLY A 40 8.02 19.74 4.67
N LEU A 41 7.69 19.64 5.93
CA LEU A 41 8.49 18.85 6.89
C LEU A 41 8.09 17.39 6.95
N GLY A 42 7.22 16.96 6.06
CA GLY A 42 6.78 15.58 6.03
C GLY A 42 6.10 15.23 4.74
N VAL A 43 5.73 13.97 4.64
CA VAL A 43 5.09 13.39 3.46
C VAL A 43 3.95 12.50 3.95
N SER A 44 2.83 12.55 3.23
CA SER A 44 1.74 11.62 3.47
C SER A 44 1.78 10.60 2.36
N VAL A 45 1.95 9.33 2.70
CA VAL A 45 2.04 8.25 1.71
C VAL A 45 0.73 7.49 1.71
N ASN A 46 0.09 7.43 0.56
CA ASN A 46 -1.15 6.68 0.40
C ASN A 46 -0.83 5.25 0.04
N LEU A 47 -1.28 4.31 0.85
CA LEU A 47 -1.03 2.89 0.68
C LEU A 47 -2.33 2.11 0.58
N THR A 48 -2.28 1.03 -0.18
CA THR A 48 -3.30 -0.01 -0.10
C THR A 48 -2.61 -1.25 0.46
N TYR A 49 -3.19 -1.84 1.48
CA TYR A 49 -2.62 -3.04 2.09
C TYR A 49 -3.70 -4.07 2.36
N SER A 50 -3.26 -5.29 2.56
CA SER A 50 -4.13 -6.36 3.02
C SER A 50 -3.28 -7.29 3.87
N CYS A 51 -3.83 -7.78 4.96
CA CYS A 51 -3.14 -8.76 5.77
C CYS A 51 -4.15 -9.71 6.39
N LEU A 52 -3.70 -10.95 6.56
CA LEU A 52 -4.57 -12.00 7.07
C LEU A 52 -4.72 -11.91 8.58
N PRO A 53 -5.89 -12.27 9.11
CA PRO A 53 -6.06 -12.37 10.56
C PRO A 53 -5.03 -13.33 11.11
N GLY A 54 -4.43 -13.00 12.22
CA GLY A 54 -3.44 -13.87 12.84
C GLY A 54 -2.06 -13.80 12.22
N SER A 55 -1.83 -12.92 11.27
CA SER A 55 -0.52 -12.79 10.63
C SER A 55 0.55 -12.19 11.55
N GLY A 56 0.14 -11.55 12.61
CA GLY A 56 1.09 -10.88 13.49
C GLY A 56 1.45 -9.47 13.04
N ILE A 57 0.94 -9.03 11.91
CA ILE A 57 1.20 -7.69 11.39
C ILE A 57 0.34 -6.70 12.16
N THR A 58 0.95 -5.66 12.71
CA THR A 58 0.24 -4.67 13.52
C THR A 58 0.37 -3.24 12.99
N ALA A 59 1.31 -3.00 12.11
CA ALA A 59 1.55 -1.64 11.63
C ALA A 59 2.15 -1.63 10.23
N ALA A 60 1.94 -0.54 9.53
CA ALA A 60 2.62 -0.25 8.28
C ALA A 60 3.66 0.81 8.58
N SER A 61 4.84 0.65 8.00
CA SER A 61 5.92 1.63 8.12
C SER A 61 6.24 2.19 6.76
N VAL A 62 6.57 3.47 6.70
CA VAL A 62 6.99 4.10 5.45
C VAL A 62 8.27 4.89 5.67
N THR A 63 9.08 4.95 4.63
CA THR A 63 10.27 5.77 4.57
C THR A 63 10.28 6.43 3.21
N VAL A 64 10.54 7.73 3.18
CA VAL A 64 10.58 8.48 1.93
C VAL A 64 11.93 9.17 1.85
N ILE A 65 12.63 8.95 0.76
CA ILE A 65 13.98 9.47 0.57
C ILE A 65 14.03 10.35 -0.68
N ALA A 66 14.57 11.51 -0.50
CA ALA A 66 14.89 12.40 -1.60
C ALA A 66 16.28 12.98 -1.31
N SER A 67 16.92 13.51 -2.31
CA SER A 67 18.27 14.06 -2.22
C SER A 67 18.58 14.67 -0.85
N GLY A 68 19.22 13.93 -0.01
CA GLY A 68 19.62 14.41 1.32
C GLY A 68 18.52 14.46 2.38
N ASN A 69 17.29 14.16 2.03
CA ASN A 69 16.17 14.22 2.97
C ASN A 69 15.59 12.83 3.20
N THR A 70 15.24 12.56 4.44
CA THR A 70 14.60 11.30 4.80
C THR A 70 13.43 11.59 5.73
N ALA A 71 12.29 11.00 5.42
CA ALA A 71 11.12 11.06 6.29
C ALA A 71 10.69 9.64 6.60
N ALA A 72 10.20 9.42 7.81
CA ALA A 72 9.75 8.10 8.23
C ALA A 72 8.53 8.21 9.13
N GLY A 73 7.72 7.18 9.13
CA GLY A 73 6.54 7.13 9.98
C GLY A 73 5.83 5.81 9.86
N GLY A 74 4.74 5.67 10.58
CA GLY A 74 3.98 4.45 10.58
C GLY A 74 2.55 4.68 11.02
N SER A 75 1.74 3.66 10.82
CA SER A 75 0.34 3.69 11.19
C SER A 75 -0.11 2.28 11.54
N ALA A 76 -1.04 2.17 12.47
CA ALA A 76 -1.63 0.89 12.80
C ALA A 76 -2.43 0.37 11.60
N VAL A 77 -2.49 -0.94 11.46
CA VAL A 77 -3.27 -1.59 10.41
C VAL A 77 -4.25 -2.58 11.00
N THR A 78 -5.27 -2.90 10.23
CA THR A 78 -6.27 -3.89 10.60
C THR A 78 -6.12 -5.09 9.67
N CYS A 79 -5.81 -6.26 10.25
CA CYS A 79 -5.64 -7.48 9.48
C CYS A 79 -6.92 -8.29 9.53
N ASP A 80 -7.75 -8.13 8.53
CA ASP A 80 -9.03 -8.83 8.42
C ASP A 80 -9.18 -9.54 7.09
N GLY A 81 -8.10 -9.64 6.32
CA GLY A 81 -8.12 -10.30 5.03
C GLY A 81 -8.63 -9.42 3.89
N SER A 82 -9.12 -8.23 4.19
CA SER A 82 -9.62 -7.31 3.17
C SER A 82 -8.61 -6.24 2.86
N ALA A 83 -8.72 -5.65 1.68
CA ALA A 83 -7.85 -4.54 1.30
C ALA A 83 -8.32 -3.25 1.96
N HIS A 84 -7.38 -2.46 2.44
CA HIS A 84 -7.63 -1.16 3.04
C HIS A 84 -6.70 -0.13 2.43
N THR A 85 -7.19 1.08 2.29
CA THR A 85 -6.38 2.19 1.79
C THR A 85 -6.26 3.23 2.90
N ILE A 86 -5.03 3.60 3.23
CA ILE A 86 -4.76 4.54 4.31
C ILE A 86 -3.70 5.54 3.88
N ASP A 87 -3.64 6.65 4.60
CA ASP A 87 -2.56 7.61 4.46
C ASP A 87 -1.65 7.47 5.67
N VAL A 88 -0.36 7.31 5.43
CA VAL A 88 0.62 7.17 6.50
C VAL A 88 1.50 8.42 6.49
N GLY A 89 1.52 9.13 7.60
CA GLY A 89 2.36 10.31 7.74
C GLY A 89 3.79 9.94 8.03
N ALA A 90 4.71 10.55 7.31
CA ALA A 90 6.13 10.40 7.52
C ALA A 90 6.71 11.78 7.77
N ASN A 91 7.53 11.91 8.79
CA ASN A 91 8.13 13.19 9.15
C ASN A 91 9.64 13.15 8.99
N CYS A 92 10.24 14.31 8.76
CA CYS A 92 11.69 14.41 8.64
C CYS A 92 12.35 13.77 9.85
N VAL A 93 13.28 12.86 9.59
CA VAL A 93 13.85 12.02 10.62
C VAL A 93 14.90 12.74 11.45
N LEU A 94 15.71 13.53 10.83
CA LEU A 94 16.77 14.21 11.53
C LEU A 94 16.51 15.68 11.55
N PRO A 95 16.95 16.35 12.60
CA PRO A 95 16.83 17.79 12.61
C PRO A 95 17.74 18.33 11.52
N SER A 96 17.15 18.62 10.42
CA SER A 96 17.86 19.19 9.31
C SER A 96 17.14 20.46 8.90
N ASN A 97 17.87 21.53 8.79
CA ASN A 97 17.28 22.78 8.36
C ASN A 97 16.87 22.73 6.92
N ASN A 98 17.30 21.70 6.20
CA ASN A 98 17.05 21.58 4.78
C ASN A 98 16.11 20.45 4.42
N CYS A 99 15.43 19.90 5.40
CA CYS A 99 14.49 18.83 5.13
C CYS A 99 13.18 19.40 4.59
N HIS A 100 12.97 19.28 3.30
CA HIS A 100 11.78 19.79 2.64
C HIS A 100 11.27 18.78 1.64
N PHE A 101 9.97 18.54 1.71
CA PHE A 101 9.27 17.67 0.78
C PHE A 101 8.14 18.48 0.15
N VAL A 102 8.42 19.02 -1.03
CA VAL A 102 7.49 19.92 -1.71
C VAL A 102 6.88 19.26 -2.94
N THR A 103 5.75 19.79 -3.37
CA THR A 103 5.07 19.31 -4.57
C THR A 103 6.03 19.28 -5.75
N GLY A 104 6.00 18.19 -6.48
CA GLY A 104 6.84 18.03 -7.67
C GLY A 104 8.20 17.40 -7.40
N LEU A 105 8.61 17.28 -6.14
CA LEU A 105 9.89 16.67 -5.80
C LEU A 105 9.85 15.17 -6.10
N GLY A 106 10.89 14.67 -6.76
CA GLY A 106 11.03 13.24 -7.01
C GLY A 106 11.55 12.54 -5.78
N VAL A 107 10.91 11.47 -5.38
CA VAL A 107 11.28 10.73 -4.17
C VAL A 107 11.23 9.24 -4.44
N THR A 108 11.88 8.46 -3.57
CA THR A 108 11.69 7.02 -3.51
C THR A 108 10.98 6.73 -2.21
N ALA A 109 9.83 6.10 -2.30
CA ALA A 109 9.05 5.74 -1.14
C ALA A 109 9.18 4.24 -0.91
N TYR A 110 9.29 3.86 0.35
CA TYR A 110 9.36 2.46 0.79
C TYR A 110 8.26 2.24 1.79
N ALA A 111 7.58 1.12 1.68
CA ALA A 111 6.54 0.75 2.62
C ALA A 111 6.72 -0.69 3.03
N SER A 112 6.38 -1.01 4.27
CA SER A 112 6.45 -2.40 4.73
C SER A 112 5.39 -2.67 5.78
N LEU A 113 4.86 -3.89 5.75
CA LEU A 113 4.02 -4.44 6.81
C LEU A 113 4.84 -5.40 7.66
N SER A 114 5.85 -6.01 7.07
CA SER A 114 6.78 -6.91 7.73
C SER A 114 8.03 -7.00 6.87
N SER A 115 9.03 -7.71 7.32
CA SER A 115 10.28 -7.83 6.56
C SER A 115 10.10 -8.44 5.18
N SER A 116 9.03 -9.20 4.98
CA SER A 116 8.79 -9.87 3.69
C SER A 116 7.65 -9.26 2.89
N VAL A 117 6.92 -8.30 3.44
CA VAL A 117 5.79 -7.67 2.76
C VAL A 117 6.12 -6.21 2.59
N THR A 118 6.70 -5.87 1.46
CA THR A 118 7.24 -4.53 1.20
C THR A 118 6.90 -4.07 -0.21
N ASP A 119 6.97 -2.77 -0.41
CA ASP A 119 6.86 -2.16 -1.73
C ASP A 119 7.79 -0.95 -1.78
N SER A 120 8.28 -0.63 -2.96
CA SER A 120 9.04 0.59 -3.17
C SER A 120 8.67 1.18 -4.52
N LYS A 121 8.71 2.49 -4.60
CA LYS A 121 8.28 3.17 -5.80
C LYS A 121 8.92 4.54 -5.91
N HIS A 122 9.33 4.90 -7.12
CA HIS A 122 9.73 6.27 -7.43
C HIS A 122 8.49 7.06 -7.78
N LEU A 123 8.33 8.21 -7.17
CA LEU A 123 7.16 9.05 -7.39
C LEU A 123 7.57 10.51 -7.38
N TYR A 124 6.65 11.33 -7.88
CA TYR A 124 6.75 12.78 -7.69
C TYR A 124 5.68 13.18 -6.70
N LEU A 125 6.04 14.00 -5.74
CA LEU A 125 5.10 14.42 -4.70
C LEU A 125 3.98 15.27 -5.27
N LEU A 126 2.79 14.97 -4.81
CA LEU A 126 1.59 15.72 -5.18
C LEU A 126 1.48 17.00 -4.35
#